data_bbbfcb51cd73737a6257445ede3943fe
#
_entry.id   bbbfcb51cd73737a6257445ede3943fe
#
_cell.length_a   1.000
_cell.length_b   1.000
_cell.length_c   1.000
_cell.angle_alpha   90.00
_cell.angle_beta   90.00
_cell.angle_gamma   90.00
#
_symmetry.space_group_name_H-M   'P 1'
#
loop_
_entity.id
_entity.type
_entity.pdbx_description
1 polymer ?
#
loop_
_entity_poly.entity_id
_entity_poly.type
_entity_poly.pdbx_seq_one_letter_code
_entity_poly.pdbx_strand_id
1 'polypeptide(L)'
;MTAASPVPGGPEMTPDFLDRDLAADLTAIALAMARRFAAGATIWCVAPGQEPRARRLAAKFTHQRIADQRALPAFALTGPDLLRQARAAVRSGDLLVAVAVADDAEVADLMRRAPAWGARTIWIGSGQPPPGGAADHVLWIDDPDLLTPGRLDVLCHQLSELTRTCSAHPSMTATAPDRCTAEVCITCSDEGRLGEVIEPLASLFDPAGLDNLALVRTADGEEAVDVTLVAPVVPGDLVLVHAGTAITRLSR
;
A
#
# COMPACT_ATOMS: atom_id res chain seq x y z
N MET A 1 -43.28 25.55 -33.72
CA MET A 1 -42.09 25.97 -32.92
C MET A 1 -42.30 25.45 -31.50
N THR A 2 -41.74 24.31 -31.21
CA THR A 2 -41.88 23.62 -29.91
C THR A 2 -40.66 23.97 -29.10
N ALA A 3 -40.83 24.69 -27.99
CA ALA A 3 -39.76 25.06 -27.08
C ALA A 3 -39.26 23.80 -26.34
N ALA A 4 -37.98 23.52 -26.44
CA ALA A 4 -37.33 22.46 -25.67
C ALA A 4 -37.30 22.88 -24.20
N SER A 5 -37.82 22.02 -23.30
CA SER A 5 -37.71 22.17 -21.87
C SER A 5 -36.26 22.04 -21.44
N PRO A 6 -35.76 22.85 -20.49
CA PRO A 6 -34.41 22.70 -19.98
C PRO A 6 -34.27 21.39 -19.20
N VAL A 7 -33.21 20.63 -19.47
CA VAL A 7 -32.78 19.46 -18.72
C VAL A 7 -32.45 19.93 -17.29
N PRO A 8 -33.01 19.30 -16.23
CA PRO A 8 -32.62 19.66 -14.86
C PRO A 8 -31.13 19.38 -14.68
N GLY A 9 -30.37 20.41 -14.29
CA GLY A 9 -28.97 20.32 -13.98
C GLY A 9 -28.74 19.23 -12.90
N GLY A 10 -27.87 18.31 -13.21
CA GLY A 10 -27.36 17.38 -12.20
C GLY A 10 -26.74 18.19 -11.02
N PRO A 11 -26.61 17.60 -9.83
CA PRO A 11 -26.06 18.30 -8.69
C PRO A 11 -24.68 18.88 -9.06
N GLU A 12 -24.60 20.21 -9.13
CA GLU A 12 -23.33 20.92 -9.18
C GLU A 12 -22.55 20.51 -7.92
N MET A 13 -21.55 19.65 -8.12
CA MET A 13 -20.59 19.35 -7.07
C MET A 13 -19.78 20.61 -6.83
N THR A 14 -20.18 21.36 -5.81
CA THR A 14 -19.39 22.49 -5.32
C THR A 14 -18.01 22.05 -4.89
N PRO A 15 -16.97 22.88 -5.12
CA PRO A 15 -15.58 22.57 -4.72
C PRO A 15 -15.35 22.48 -3.19
N ASP A 16 -16.37 22.65 -2.39
CA ASP A 16 -16.34 22.55 -0.92
C ASP A 16 -16.05 21.14 -0.37
N PHE A 17 -16.00 20.13 -1.23
CA PHE A 17 -15.67 18.76 -0.81
C PHE A 17 -14.17 18.56 -0.52
N LEU A 18 -13.30 19.38 -1.11
CA LEU A 18 -11.86 19.34 -0.89
C LEU A 18 -11.48 20.45 0.09
N ASP A 19 -11.49 20.15 1.37
CA ASP A 19 -10.87 21.02 2.34
C ASP A 19 -9.33 21.06 2.13
N ARG A 20 -8.66 21.96 2.82
CA ARG A 20 -7.21 22.17 2.64
C ARG A 20 -6.40 20.94 3.07
N ASP A 21 -6.85 20.25 4.10
CA ASP A 21 -6.14 19.09 4.66
C ASP A 21 -6.27 17.90 3.73
N LEU A 22 -7.46 17.63 3.20
CA LEU A 22 -7.68 16.60 2.20
C LEU A 22 -6.88 16.85 0.91
N ALA A 23 -6.80 18.10 0.46
CA ALA A 23 -6.01 18.45 -0.72
C ALA A 23 -4.49 18.21 -0.48
N ALA A 24 -4.00 18.49 0.73
CA ALA A 24 -2.63 18.20 1.11
C ALA A 24 -2.35 16.70 1.13
N ASP A 25 -3.24 15.91 1.74
CA ASP A 25 -3.12 14.45 1.80
C ASP A 25 -3.15 13.82 0.40
N LEU A 26 -4.09 14.24 -0.45
CA LEU A 26 -4.17 13.79 -1.85
C LEU A 26 -2.87 14.09 -2.61
N THR A 27 -2.31 15.29 -2.40
CA THR A 27 -1.07 15.69 -3.06
C THR A 27 0.12 14.86 -2.55
N ALA A 28 0.22 14.63 -1.26
CA ALA A 28 1.28 13.82 -0.66
C ALA A 28 1.23 12.36 -1.17
N ILE A 29 0.03 11.77 -1.20
CA ILE A 29 -0.19 10.41 -1.71
C ILE A 29 0.15 10.35 -3.20
N ALA A 30 -0.36 11.29 -4.01
CA ALA A 30 -0.11 11.33 -5.45
C ALA A 30 1.39 11.43 -5.76
N LEU A 31 2.13 12.24 -5.01
CA LEU A 31 3.58 12.38 -5.15
C LEU A 31 4.31 11.07 -4.76
N ALA A 32 3.92 10.44 -3.65
CA ALA A 32 4.46 9.16 -3.24
C ALA A 32 4.22 8.08 -4.31
N MET A 33 3.01 8.01 -4.86
CA MET A 33 2.67 7.10 -5.94
C MET A 33 3.49 7.37 -7.21
N ALA A 34 3.62 8.64 -7.61
CA ALA A 34 4.38 9.03 -8.80
C ALA A 34 5.85 8.62 -8.70
N ARG A 35 6.48 8.79 -7.53
CA ARG A 35 7.86 8.35 -7.28
C ARG A 35 8.01 6.83 -7.40
N ARG A 36 7.04 6.08 -6.89
CA ARG A 36 7.04 4.61 -7.02
C ARG A 36 6.84 4.16 -8.47
N PHE A 37 5.96 4.80 -9.21
CA PHE A 37 5.80 4.51 -10.65
C PHE A 37 7.06 4.84 -11.46
N ALA A 38 7.77 5.90 -11.11
CA ALA A 38 9.06 6.22 -11.74
C ALA A 38 10.09 5.11 -11.48
N ALA A 39 10.01 4.42 -10.34
CA ALA A 39 10.83 3.26 -10.00
C ALA A 39 10.29 1.92 -10.56
N GLY A 40 9.19 1.92 -11.32
CA GLY A 40 8.64 0.72 -11.96
C GLY A 40 7.59 -0.03 -11.13
N ALA A 41 7.06 0.58 -10.08
CA ALA A 41 6.05 -0.03 -9.22
C ALA A 41 4.73 -0.36 -9.93
N THR A 42 4.03 -1.33 -9.38
CA THR A 42 2.65 -1.71 -9.70
C THR A 42 1.72 -1.31 -8.56
N ILE A 43 0.49 -0.89 -8.87
CA ILE A 43 -0.57 -0.73 -7.87
C ILE A 43 -1.41 -2.00 -7.79
N TRP A 44 -1.60 -2.48 -6.56
CA TRP A 44 -2.53 -3.55 -6.21
C TRP A 44 -3.71 -2.96 -5.45
N CYS A 45 -4.91 -3.01 -6.05
CA CYS A 45 -6.13 -2.42 -5.50
C CYS A 45 -6.98 -3.49 -4.83
N VAL A 46 -7.41 -3.24 -3.59
CA VAL A 46 -8.26 -4.14 -2.82
C VAL A 46 -9.48 -3.40 -2.28
N ALA A 47 -10.63 -4.07 -2.25
CA ALA A 47 -11.85 -3.63 -1.60
C ALA A 47 -12.64 -4.88 -1.19
N PRO A 48 -12.45 -5.41 0.04
CA PRO A 48 -13.10 -6.65 0.47
C PRO A 48 -14.61 -6.57 0.33
N GLY A 49 -15.23 -7.63 -0.18
CA GLY A 49 -16.67 -7.67 -0.44
C GLY A 49 -17.19 -6.67 -1.49
N GLN A 50 -16.31 -5.88 -2.11
CA GLN A 50 -16.64 -4.85 -3.09
C GLN A 50 -15.73 -4.94 -4.33
N GLU A 51 -15.63 -6.12 -4.93
CA GLU A 51 -14.76 -6.37 -6.09
C GLU A 51 -14.93 -5.36 -7.26
N PRO A 52 -16.16 -4.91 -7.62
CA PRO A 52 -16.32 -3.90 -8.66
C PRO A 52 -15.64 -2.58 -8.33
N ARG A 53 -15.49 -2.26 -7.02
CA ARG A 53 -14.81 -1.07 -6.54
C ARG A 53 -13.31 -1.18 -6.75
N ALA A 54 -12.69 -2.31 -6.37
CA ALA A 54 -11.28 -2.56 -6.60
C ALA A 54 -10.93 -2.49 -8.11
N ARG A 55 -11.77 -3.10 -8.97
CA ARG A 55 -11.60 -3.05 -10.43
C ARG A 55 -11.72 -1.64 -11.00
N ARG A 56 -12.71 -0.85 -10.53
CA ARG A 56 -12.85 0.55 -10.95
C ARG A 56 -11.65 1.39 -10.53
N LEU A 57 -11.15 1.21 -9.31
CA LEU A 57 -9.96 1.89 -8.84
C LEU A 57 -8.75 1.57 -9.73
N ALA A 58 -8.46 0.31 -9.98
CA ALA A 58 -7.38 -0.10 -10.88
C ALA A 58 -7.56 0.49 -12.29
N ALA A 59 -8.78 0.48 -12.83
CA ALA A 59 -9.08 1.03 -14.15
C ALA A 59 -8.79 2.54 -14.26
N LYS A 60 -8.92 3.33 -13.17
CA LYS A 60 -8.57 4.76 -13.17
C LYS A 60 -7.09 5.01 -13.48
N PHE A 61 -6.22 4.11 -13.09
CA PHE A 61 -4.78 4.21 -13.35
C PHE A 61 -4.37 3.61 -14.68
N THR A 62 -4.96 2.49 -15.09
CA THR A 62 -4.60 1.81 -16.34
C THR A 62 -5.15 2.49 -17.59
N HIS A 63 -6.32 3.16 -17.52
CA HIS A 63 -6.89 3.81 -18.70
C HIS A 63 -6.17 5.12 -19.01
N GLN A 64 -5.61 5.19 -20.21
CA GLN A 64 -5.10 6.45 -20.78
C GLN A 64 -6.28 7.33 -21.22
N ARG A 65 -6.34 8.55 -20.71
CA ARG A 65 -7.33 9.55 -21.16
C ARG A 65 -6.78 10.46 -22.26
N ILE A 66 -5.45 10.62 -22.29
CA ILE A 66 -4.73 11.45 -23.26
C ILE A 66 -3.72 10.54 -23.94
N ALA A 67 -3.64 10.62 -25.28
CA ALA A 67 -2.85 9.70 -26.10
C ALA A 67 -1.37 9.61 -25.73
N ASP A 68 -0.78 10.67 -25.16
CA ASP A 68 0.64 10.73 -24.81
C ASP A 68 0.92 10.39 -23.33
N GLN A 69 -0.11 10.09 -22.52
CA GLN A 69 0.09 9.72 -21.13
C GLN A 69 0.35 8.21 -21.02
N ARG A 70 1.43 7.85 -20.29
CA ARG A 70 1.74 6.46 -19.98
C ARG A 70 0.67 5.87 -19.06
N ALA A 71 0.13 4.70 -19.42
CA ALA A 71 -0.68 3.89 -18.52
C ALA A 71 0.13 3.52 -17.28
N LEU A 72 -0.47 3.68 -16.10
CA LEU A 72 0.16 3.29 -14.85
C LEU A 72 -0.28 1.85 -14.53
N PRO A 73 0.67 0.92 -14.28
CA PRO A 73 0.31 -0.47 -14.03
C PRO A 73 -0.50 -0.58 -12.74
N ALA A 74 -1.75 -1.04 -12.87
CA ALA A 74 -2.64 -1.23 -11.72
C ALA A 74 -3.54 -2.44 -11.94
N PHE A 75 -3.68 -3.26 -10.92
CA PHE A 75 -4.47 -4.49 -10.91
C PHE A 75 -5.36 -4.54 -9.68
N ALA A 76 -6.53 -5.17 -9.82
CA ALA A 76 -7.40 -5.47 -8.71
C ALA A 76 -7.14 -6.88 -8.20
N LEU A 77 -6.93 -7.01 -6.90
CA LEU A 77 -7.01 -8.30 -6.21
C LEU A 77 -8.46 -8.51 -5.78
N THR A 78 -9.05 -9.60 -6.19
CA THR A 78 -10.47 -9.90 -5.99
C THR A 78 -10.68 -11.38 -5.67
N GLY A 79 -11.79 -11.70 -5.00
CA GLY A 79 -12.11 -13.07 -4.60
C GLY A 79 -11.69 -13.37 -3.16
N PRO A 80 -11.78 -14.63 -2.75
CA PRO A 80 -11.47 -15.04 -1.39
C PRO A 80 -9.97 -15.01 -1.12
N ASP A 81 -9.60 -14.84 0.15
CA ASP A 81 -8.23 -14.89 0.64
C ASP A 81 -7.30 -13.85 -0.04
N LEU A 82 -7.66 -12.57 0.13
CA LEU A 82 -6.88 -11.43 -0.41
C LEU A 82 -5.46 -11.41 0.15
N LEU A 83 -5.27 -11.83 1.39
CA LEU A 83 -3.95 -11.88 2.01
C LEU A 83 -3.00 -12.82 1.25
N ARG A 84 -3.45 -14.02 0.92
CA ARG A 84 -2.65 -14.99 0.16
C ARG A 84 -2.37 -14.51 -1.25
N GLN A 85 -3.38 -13.91 -1.91
CA GLN A 85 -3.22 -13.33 -3.24
C GLN A 85 -2.22 -12.17 -3.23
N ALA A 86 -2.33 -11.24 -2.26
CA ALA A 86 -1.42 -10.12 -2.13
C ALA A 86 0.01 -10.60 -1.86
N ARG A 87 0.19 -11.56 -0.94
CA ARG A 87 1.50 -12.14 -0.65
C ARG A 87 2.17 -12.75 -1.89
N ALA A 88 1.38 -13.37 -2.77
CA ALA A 88 1.90 -13.97 -4.00
C ALA A 88 2.20 -12.94 -5.11
N ALA A 89 1.43 -11.87 -5.19
CA ALA A 89 1.47 -10.90 -6.29
C ALA A 89 2.37 -9.69 -6.02
N VAL A 90 2.30 -9.13 -4.81
CA VAL A 90 2.97 -7.89 -4.42
C VAL A 90 4.49 -8.10 -4.35
N ARG A 91 5.24 -7.15 -4.90
CA ARG A 91 6.71 -7.15 -4.91
C ARG A 91 7.24 -5.94 -4.13
N SER A 92 8.49 -6.01 -3.74
CA SER A 92 9.18 -4.88 -3.13
C SER A 92 9.13 -3.68 -4.09
N GLY A 93 8.79 -2.53 -3.54
CA GLY A 93 8.59 -1.30 -4.31
C GLY A 93 7.16 -1.04 -4.76
N ASP A 94 6.28 -2.04 -4.80
CA ASP A 94 4.87 -1.92 -5.20
C ASP A 94 4.04 -1.06 -4.22
N LEU A 95 2.84 -0.74 -4.67
CA LEU A 95 1.83 -0.01 -3.91
C LEU A 95 0.62 -0.91 -3.64
N LEU A 96 0.17 -1.00 -2.39
CA LEU A 96 -1.07 -1.66 -2.01
C LEU A 96 -2.08 -0.60 -1.58
N VAL A 97 -3.16 -0.46 -2.35
CA VAL A 97 -4.22 0.53 -2.11
C VAL A 97 -5.50 -0.18 -1.71
N ALA A 98 -5.97 0.07 -0.50
CA ALA A 98 -7.23 -0.46 0.00
C ALA A 98 -8.31 0.61 0.07
N VAL A 99 -9.55 0.22 -0.21
CA VAL A 99 -10.75 1.02 0.01
C VAL A 99 -11.69 0.24 0.92
N ALA A 100 -11.76 0.65 2.20
CA ALA A 100 -12.54 -0.04 3.21
C ALA A 100 -12.81 0.85 4.42
N VAL A 101 -13.72 0.40 5.30
CA VAL A 101 -13.92 0.97 6.63
C VAL A 101 -12.77 0.58 7.57
N ALA A 102 -12.58 1.32 8.66
CA ALA A 102 -11.44 1.13 9.56
C ALA A 102 -11.43 -0.20 10.33
N ASP A 103 -12.59 -0.77 10.56
CA ASP A 103 -12.78 -2.04 11.26
C ASP A 103 -12.74 -3.28 10.35
N ASP A 104 -12.39 -3.10 9.08
CA ASP A 104 -12.18 -4.22 8.15
C ASP A 104 -10.89 -4.98 8.54
N ALA A 105 -11.08 -6.13 9.17
CA ALA A 105 -9.98 -6.93 9.71
C ALA A 105 -9.05 -7.48 8.60
N GLU A 106 -9.57 -7.77 7.41
CA GLU A 106 -8.77 -8.27 6.28
C GLU A 106 -7.86 -7.17 5.74
N VAL A 107 -8.38 -5.94 5.62
CA VAL A 107 -7.57 -4.78 5.21
C VAL A 107 -6.54 -4.43 6.28
N ALA A 108 -6.93 -4.41 7.56
CA ALA A 108 -5.99 -4.14 8.65
C ALA A 108 -4.82 -5.13 8.66
N ASP A 109 -5.09 -6.41 8.43
CA ASP A 109 -4.03 -7.43 8.35
C ASP A 109 -3.15 -7.26 7.11
N LEU A 110 -3.73 -6.92 5.96
CA LEU A 110 -2.99 -6.60 4.73
C LEU A 110 -2.06 -5.40 4.91
N MET A 111 -2.57 -4.28 5.46
CA MET A 111 -1.80 -3.06 5.67
C MET A 111 -0.63 -3.29 6.63
N ARG A 112 -0.84 -4.08 7.67
CA ARG A 112 0.20 -4.42 8.65
C ARG A 112 1.31 -5.29 8.05
N ARG A 113 1.00 -6.19 7.10
CA ARG A 113 1.96 -7.14 6.52
C ARG A 113 2.68 -6.63 5.29
N ALA A 114 2.02 -5.83 4.48
CA ALA A 114 2.56 -5.36 3.21
C ALA A 114 3.94 -4.65 3.32
N PRO A 115 4.25 -3.89 4.37
CA PRO A 115 5.60 -3.34 4.57
C PRO A 115 6.70 -4.40 4.67
N ALA A 116 6.42 -5.59 5.25
CA ALA A 116 7.37 -6.70 5.28
C ALA A 116 7.67 -7.25 3.87
N TRP A 117 6.78 -7.02 2.91
CA TRP A 117 7.00 -7.38 1.50
C TRP A 117 7.65 -6.26 0.69
N GLY A 118 8.01 -5.14 1.34
CA GLY A 118 8.57 -3.96 0.71
C GLY A 118 7.55 -3.09 -0.03
N ALA A 119 6.26 -3.33 0.15
CA ALA A 119 5.21 -2.51 -0.45
C ALA A 119 4.91 -1.26 0.41
N ARG A 120 4.50 -0.18 -0.26
CA ARG A 120 3.90 0.98 0.40
C ARG A 120 2.40 0.83 0.43
N THR A 121 1.80 1.24 1.54
CA THR A 121 0.40 1.04 1.83
C THR A 121 -0.38 2.35 1.82
N ILE A 122 -1.56 2.33 1.19
CA ILE A 122 -2.48 3.46 1.15
C ILE A 122 -3.85 2.94 1.54
N TRP A 123 -4.44 3.50 2.59
CA TRP A 123 -5.78 3.14 3.03
C TRP A 123 -6.74 4.31 2.83
N ILE A 124 -7.76 4.11 2.00
CA ILE A 124 -8.81 5.09 1.70
C ILE A 124 -10.10 4.65 2.38
N GLY A 125 -10.70 5.52 3.17
CA GLY A 125 -11.93 5.20 3.87
C GLY A 125 -12.69 6.39 4.43
N SER A 126 -13.75 6.10 5.18
CA SER A 126 -14.60 7.10 5.81
C SER A 126 -15.13 6.64 7.17
N GLY A 127 -15.66 7.58 7.94
CA GLY A 127 -16.13 7.35 9.30
C GLY A 127 -15.02 7.48 10.33
N GLN A 128 -15.03 6.65 11.37
CA GLN A 128 -13.97 6.66 12.37
C GLN A 128 -12.64 6.24 11.72
N PRO A 129 -11.56 7.04 11.83
CA PRO A 129 -10.29 6.70 11.20
C PRO A 129 -9.62 5.49 11.86
N PRO A 130 -8.78 4.75 11.11
CA PRO A 130 -7.98 3.69 11.69
C PRO A 130 -6.93 4.26 12.66
N PRO A 131 -6.33 3.42 13.52
CA PRO A 131 -5.25 3.83 14.40
C PRO A 131 -4.09 4.46 13.63
N GLY A 132 -3.39 5.40 14.27
CA GLY A 132 -2.16 5.97 13.70
C GLY A 132 -1.15 4.88 13.36
N GLY A 133 -0.53 4.97 12.18
CA GLY A 133 0.41 3.96 11.68
C GLY A 133 -0.23 2.71 11.07
N ALA A 134 -1.55 2.69 10.89
CA ALA A 134 -2.26 1.56 10.25
C ALA A 134 -1.87 1.35 8.77
N ALA A 135 -1.38 2.39 8.10
CA ALA A 135 -0.82 2.36 6.76
C ALA A 135 0.23 3.48 6.61
N ASP A 136 1.07 3.42 5.56
CA ASP A 136 2.02 4.51 5.26
C ASP A 136 1.30 5.82 4.94
N HIS A 137 0.15 5.72 4.25
CA HIS A 137 -0.75 6.84 3.98
C HIS A 137 -2.18 6.44 4.28
N VAL A 138 -2.89 7.31 4.98
CA VAL A 138 -4.31 7.17 5.28
C VAL A 138 -5.05 8.35 4.67
N LEU A 139 -5.93 8.10 3.72
CA LEU A 139 -6.83 9.11 3.14
C LEU A 139 -8.21 8.91 3.73
N TRP A 140 -8.51 9.67 4.76
CA TRP A 140 -9.73 9.49 5.54
C TRP A 140 -10.62 10.72 5.43
N ILE A 141 -11.89 10.50 5.15
CA ILE A 141 -12.85 11.60 4.96
C ILE A 141 -14.02 11.35 5.90
N ASP A 142 -14.33 12.33 6.71
CA ASP A 142 -15.50 12.30 7.60
C ASP A 142 -16.79 12.58 6.80
N ASP A 143 -17.08 11.67 5.89
CA ASP A 143 -18.29 11.67 5.05
C ASP A 143 -18.80 10.24 4.94
N PRO A 144 -19.94 9.91 5.57
CA PRO A 144 -20.51 8.56 5.54
C PRO A 144 -20.85 8.10 4.12
N ASP A 145 -21.07 9.05 3.21
CA ASP A 145 -21.39 8.76 1.82
C ASP A 145 -20.17 8.63 0.91
N LEU A 146 -18.93 8.83 1.45
CA LEU A 146 -17.72 8.74 0.63
C LEU A 146 -17.62 7.42 -0.11
N LEU A 147 -17.92 6.32 0.56
CA LEU A 147 -17.85 5.00 -0.02
C LEU A 147 -19.01 4.68 -0.99
N THR A 148 -19.90 5.64 -1.23
CA THR A 148 -20.88 5.51 -2.32
C THR A 148 -20.17 5.62 -3.68
N PRO A 149 -20.69 4.96 -4.73
CA PRO A 149 -19.97 4.87 -6.00
C PRO A 149 -19.57 6.21 -6.61
N GLY A 150 -20.41 7.24 -6.53
CA GLY A 150 -20.15 8.54 -7.17
C GLY A 150 -19.03 9.33 -6.50
N ARG A 151 -19.04 9.47 -5.17
CA ARG A 151 -18.07 10.28 -4.44
C ARG A 151 -16.68 9.66 -4.44
N LEU A 152 -16.59 8.35 -4.17
CA LEU A 152 -15.35 7.63 -4.26
C LEU A 152 -14.74 7.68 -5.67
N ASP A 153 -15.57 7.58 -6.72
CA ASP A 153 -15.10 7.65 -8.10
C ASP A 153 -14.45 9.01 -8.43
N VAL A 154 -14.98 10.11 -7.87
CA VAL A 154 -14.39 11.45 -8.02
C VAL A 154 -13.06 11.53 -7.29
N LEU A 155 -12.99 11.08 -6.03
CA LEU A 155 -11.77 11.08 -5.25
C LEU A 155 -10.66 10.26 -5.93
N CYS A 156 -10.98 9.05 -6.35
CA CYS A 156 -10.04 8.17 -7.06
C CYS A 156 -9.62 8.77 -8.41
N HIS A 157 -10.52 9.50 -9.09
CA HIS A 157 -10.18 10.23 -10.30
C HIS A 157 -9.19 11.35 -10.01
N GLN A 158 -9.44 12.20 -9.01
CA GLN A 158 -8.53 13.27 -8.62
C GLN A 158 -7.14 12.71 -8.24
N LEU A 159 -7.10 11.64 -7.44
CA LEU A 159 -5.85 10.98 -7.07
C LEU A 159 -5.09 10.48 -8.31
N SER A 160 -5.79 9.87 -9.27
CA SER A 160 -5.15 9.37 -10.51
C SER A 160 -4.60 10.49 -11.38
N GLU A 161 -5.32 11.60 -11.52
CA GLU A 161 -4.87 12.76 -12.31
C GLU A 161 -3.68 13.49 -11.64
N LEU A 162 -3.74 13.69 -10.33
CA LEU A 162 -2.60 14.25 -9.59
C LEU A 162 -1.36 13.35 -9.70
N THR A 163 -1.52 12.04 -9.59
CA THR A 163 -0.41 11.08 -9.75
C THR A 163 0.22 11.19 -11.13
N ARG A 164 -0.59 11.28 -12.20
CA ARG A 164 -0.09 11.47 -13.57
C ARG A 164 0.62 12.79 -13.74
N THR A 165 0.04 13.87 -13.19
CA THR A 165 0.65 15.21 -13.23
C THR A 165 2.02 15.19 -12.55
N CYS A 166 2.13 14.61 -11.36
CA CYS A 166 3.40 14.44 -10.68
C CYS A 166 4.38 13.57 -11.48
N SER A 167 3.91 12.50 -12.10
CA SER A 167 4.74 11.59 -12.92
C SER A 167 5.26 12.24 -14.20
N ALA A 168 4.55 13.21 -14.75
CA ALA A 168 4.98 13.96 -15.95
C ALA A 168 6.08 14.99 -15.65
N HIS A 169 6.36 15.28 -14.36
CA HIS A 169 7.34 16.26 -13.96
C HIS A 169 8.54 15.59 -13.26
N PRO A 170 9.65 15.32 -13.97
CA PRO A 170 10.81 14.59 -13.41
C PRO A 170 11.37 15.21 -12.13
N SER A 171 11.29 16.54 -11.97
CA SER A 171 11.73 17.23 -10.76
C SER A 171 10.92 16.87 -9.51
N MET A 172 9.67 16.42 -9.66
CA MET A 172 8.83 15.96 -8.56
C MET A 172 9.08 14.50 -8.18
N THR A 173 9.53 13.70 -9.15
CA THR A 173 9.79 12.27 -8.95
C THR A 173 11.25 11.97 -8.65
N ALA A 174 12.16 12.93 -8.89
CA ALA A 174 13.55 12.79 -8.52
C ALA A 174 13.64 12.58 -7.00
N THR A 175 14.07 11.41 -6.61
CA THR A 175 14.49 11.14 -5.24
C THR A 175 15.69 12.06 -4.98
N ALA A 176 15.69 12.83 -3.89
CA ALA A 176 16.93 13.46 -3.45
C ALA A 176 17.97 12.33 -3.35
N PRO A 177 19.18 12.54 -3.89
CA PRO A 177 20.19 11.49 -3.78
C PRO A 177 20.32 11.13 -2.31
N ASP A 178 20.18 9.85 -2.01
CA ASP A 178 20.46 9.34 -0.67
C ASP A 178 21.82 9.89 -0.27
N ARG A 179 21.85 10.70 0.78
CA ARG A 179 23.11 11.32 1.25
C ARG A 179 24.13 10.31 1.78
N CYS A 180 23.76 9.04 1.77
CA CYS A 180 24.65 7.92 2.07
C CYS A 180 25.21 7.33 0.79
N THR A 181 26.23 7.97 0.22
CA THR A 181 27.09 7.39 -0.85
C THR A 181 28.29 6.64 -0.30
N ALA A 182 28.38 6.45 1.02
CA ALA A 182 29.43 5.66 1.63
C ALA A 182 29.09 4.16 1.56
N GLU A 183 30.02 3.40 0.99
CA GLU A 183 30.04 1.95 1.10
C GLU A 183 29.80 1.56 2.56
N VAL A 184 28.61 0.98 2.86
CA VAL A 184 28.15 0.57 4.21
C VAL A 184 28.10 1.74 5.22
N CYS A 185 27.01 2.44 5.24
CA CYS A 185 26.68 3.32 6.36
C CYS A 185 26.30 2.42 7.57
N ILE A 186 27.21 2.32 8.56
CA ILE A 186 27.00 1.55 9.79
C ILE A 186 25.70 1.96 10.50
N THR A 187 25.30 3.22 10.38
CA THR A 187 24.07 3.73 11.00
C THR A 187 22.79 3.23 10.32
N CYS A 188 22.82 2.96 9.01
CA CYS A 188 21.65 2.46 8.27
C CYS A 188 21.51 0.93 8.34
N SER A 189 22.60 0.20 8.62
CA SER A 189 22.56 -1.26 8.85
C SER A 189 22.03 -1.62 10.23
N ASP A 190 21.87 -0.61 11.12
CA ASP A 190 21.44 -0.78 12.50
C ASP A 190 19.91 -0.56 12.68
N GLU A 191 19.17 -0.33 11.60
CA GLU A 191 17.73 -0.20 11.64
C GLU A 191 17.05 -1.57 11.66
N GLY A 192 16.11 -1.75 12.59
CA GLY A 192 15.26 -2.94 12.62
C GLY A 192 14.34 -2.98 11.39
N ARG A 193 14.29 -4.13 10.71
CA ARG A 193 13.45 -4.36 9.51
C ARG A 193 12.27 -5.24 9.86
N LEU A 194 11.10 -4.91 9.34
CA LEU A 194 9.94 -5.79 9.46
C LEU A 194 10.11 -6.99 8.53
N GLY A 195 9.91 -8.19 9.07
CA GLY A 195 9.94 -9.43 8.32
C GLY A 195 8.70 -10.29 8.60
N GLU A 196 8.30 -11.09 7.62
CA GLU A 196 7.26 -12.11 7.75
C GLU A 196 7.89 -13.49 7.66
N VAL A 197 7.68 -14.33 8.65
CA VAL A 197 8.16 -15.72 8.67
C VAL A 197 7.47 -16.49 7.55
N ILE A 198 8.27 -17.06 6.63
CA ILE A 198 7.80 -17.95 5.57
C ILE A 198 7.70 -19.37 6.11
N GLU A 199 8.79 -19.85 6.69
CA GLU A 199 8.86 -21.18 7.31
C GLU A 199 9.99 -21.26 8.33
N PRO A 200 9.82 -22.02 9.42
CA PRO A 200 10.93 -22.40 10.29
C PRO A 200 11.88 -23.33 9.54
N LEU A 201 13.18 -23.05 9.59
CA LEU A 201 14.19 -23.91 8.99
C LEU A 201 14.62 -24.96 10.04
N ALA A 202 14.12 -26.19 9.88
CA ALA A 202 14.64 -27.30 10.69
C ALA A 202 16.05 -27.65 10.20
N SER A 203 17.06 -27.45 11.02
CA SER A 203 18.39 -27.95 10.68
C SER A 203 18.39 -29.47 10.70
N LEU A 204 18.52 -30.07 9.52
CA LEU A 204 18.72 -31.52 9.38
C LEU A 204 20.05 -32.00 10.00
N PHE A 205 20.93 -31.08 10.37
CA PHE A 205 22.28 -31.34 10.85
C PHE A 205 22.51 -30.98 12.32
N ASP A 206 21.53 -30.35 12.98
CA ASP A 206 21.62 -30.04 14.39
C ASP A 206 20.57 -30.78 15.23
N PRO A 207 20.90 -32.04 15.70
CA PRO A 207 20.03 -32.80 16.59
C PRO A 207 19.87 -32.14 17.98
N ALA A 208 20.66 -31.13 18.32
CA ALA A 208 20.59 -30.40 19.59
C ALA A 208 19.60 -29.20 19.51
N GLY A 209 19.09 -28.84 18.31
CA GLY A 209 18.12 -27.77 18.14
C GLY A 209 18.65 -26.39 18.48
N LEU A 210 19.96 -26.18 18.34
CA LEU A 210 20.63 -24.93 18.70
C LEU A 210 20.48 -23.85 17.62
N ASP A 211 20.23 -24.25 16.38
CA ASP A 211 20.03 -23.31 15.27
C ASP A 211 18.55 -23.06 15.04
N ASN A 212 17.95 -22.18 15.83
CA ASN A 212 16.59 -21.69 15.60
C ASN A 212 16.59 -20.68 14.46
N LEU A 213 16.67 -21.17 13.23
CA LEU A 213 16.57 -20.35 12.03
C LEU A 213 15.16 -20.41 11.42
N ALA A 214 14.74 -19.32 10.81
CA ALA A 214 13.56 -19.27 9.98
C ALA A 214 13.87 -18.54 8.67
N LEU A 215 13.23 -18.97 7.58
CA LEU A 215 13.20 -18.20 6.35
C LEU A 215 12.20 -17.05 6.55
N VAL A 216 12.67 -15.84 6.39
CA VAL A 216 11.90 -14.61 6.62
C VAL A 216 11.92 -13.76 5.36
N ARG A 217 10.75 -13.29 4.94
CA ARG A 217 10.60 -12.32 3.87
C ARG A 217 10.65 -10.92 4.44
N THR A 218 11.57 -10.11 3.92
CA THR A 218 11.73 -8.69 4.24
C THR A 218 11.55 -7.84 2.98
N ALA A 219 11.59 -6.53 3.11
CA ALA A 219 11.56 -5.61 1.97
C ALA A 219 12.72 -5.83 1.00
N ASP A 220 13.86 -6.33 1.49
CA ASP A 220 15.06 -6.58 0.69
C ASP A 220 15.10 -7.97 0.06
N GLY A 221 14.15 -8.84 0.40
CA GLY A 221 14.06 -10.21 -0.10
C GLY A 221 13.87 -11.25 1.00
N GLU A 222 14.17 -12.50 0.68
CA GLU A 222 14.08 -13.62 1.62
C GLU A 222 15.46 -13.90 2.20
N GLU A 223 15.53 -14.04 3.51
CA GLU A 223 16.77 -14.29 4.24
C GLU A 223 16.55 -15.29 5.40
N ALA A 224 17.60 -16.03 5.76
CA ALA A 224 17.61 -16.87 6.95
C ALA A 224 17.90 -16.00 8.18
N VAL A 225 17.01 -16.04 9.16
CA VAL A 225 17.05 -15.20 10.36
C VAL A 225 17.08 -16.09 11.59
N ASP A 226 17.95 -15.77 12.54
CA ASP A 226 17.96 -16.39 13.87
C ASP A 226 16.71 -15.93 14.65
N VAL A 227 15.88 -16.89 15.04
CA VAL A 227 14.62 -16.64 15.76
C VAL A 227 14.68 -17.12 17.22
N THR A 228 15.86 -17.39 17.76
CA THR A 228 16.03 -17.92 19.12
C THR A 228 15.33 -17.07 20.18
N LEU A 229 15.36 -15.75 20.04
CA LEU A 229 14.76 -14.83 21.01
C LEU A 229 13.22 -14.79 20.96
N VAL A 230 12.63 -15.22 19.85
CA VAL A 230 11.19 -15.12 19.59
C VAL A 230 10.51 -16.48 19.36
N ALA A 231 11.29 -17.57 19.44
CA ALA A 231 10.77 -18.93 19.25
C ALA A 231 9.70 -19.30 20.30
N PRO A 232 8.73 -20.16 19.96
CA PRO A 232 8.51 -20.74 18.64
C PRO A 232 7.84 -19.76 17.67
N VAL A 233 8.25 -19.80 16.40
CA VAL A 233 7.62 -19.02 15.33
C VAL A 233 6.86 -19.93 14.37
N VAL A 234 5.83 -19.38 13.73
CA VAL A 234 5.05 -20.08 12.72
C VAL A 234 4.95 -19.25 11.44
N PRO A 235 4.68 -19.88 10.27
CA PRO A 235 4.49 -19.16 9.03
C PRO A 235 3.44 -18.04 9.17
N GLY A 236 3.77 -16.84 8.69
CA GLY A 236 2.93 -15.65 8.79
C GLY A 236 3.12 -14.83 10.06
N ASP A 237 3.97 -15.23 11.00
CA ASP A 237 4.35 -14.35 12.11
C ASP A 237 5.15 -13.16 11.59
N LEU A 238 4.87 -11.97 12.15
CA LEU A 238 5.64 -10.77 11.88
C LEU A 238 6.72 -10.60 12.96
N VAL A 239 7.95 -10.37 12.53
CA VAL A 239 9.10 -10.20 13.39
C VAL A 239 9.86 -8.93 13.03
N LEU A 240 10.47 -8.31 14.02
CA LEU A 240 11.44 -7.24 13.82
C LEU A 240 12.83 -7.88 13.74
N VAL A 241 13.47 -7.76 12.59
CA VAL A 241 14.79 -8.32 12.30
C VAL A 241 15.85 -7.23 12.45
N HIS A 242 16.89 -7.51 13.19
CA HIS A 242 18.04 -6.65 13.36
C HIS A 242 19.33 -7.48 13.29
N ALA A 243 20.24 -7.10 12.43
CA ALA A 243 21.52 -7.81 12.24
C ALA A 243 21.37 -9.34 12.07
N GLY A 244 20.38 -9.80 11.30
CA GLY A 244 20.13 -11.23 11.06
C GLY A 244 19.43 -11.98 12.18
N THR A 245 19.02 -11.29 13.26
CA THR A 245 18.31 -11.88 14.41
C THR A 245 16.91 -11.25 14.55
N ALA A 246 15.90 -12.06 14.78
CA ALA A 246 14.56 -11.58 15.14
C ALA A 246 14.55 -11.21 16.64
N ILE A 247 14.41 -9.93 16.94
CA ILE A 247 14.49 -9.38 18.31
C ILE A 247 13.13 -9.31 19.01
N THR A 248 12.05 -9.25 18.26
CA THR A 248 10.68 -9.28 18.82
C THR A 248 9.70 -9.81 17.80
N ARG A 249 8.64 -10.44 18.31
CA ARG A 249 7.49 -10.84 17.50
C ARG A 249 6.37 -9.82 17.70
N LEU A 250 5.83 -9.30 16.59
CA LEU A 250 4.72 -8.37 16.63
C LEU A 250 3.41 -9.17 16.79
N SER A 251 2.67 -8.87 17.86
CA SER A 251 1.38 -9.51 18.12
C SER A 251 0.37 -9.21 17.02
N ARG A 252 -0.54 -10.17 16.82
CA ARG A 252 -1.67 -10.05 15.88
C ARG A 252 -2.61 -8.94 16.28
#